data_69ffe80b3ebce4238155b48637476860
#
_entry.id   69ffe80b3ebce4238155b48637476860
#
_cell.length_a   1.000
_cell.length_b   1.000
_cell.length_c   1.000
_cell.angle_alpha   90.00
_cell.angle_beta   90.00
_cell.angle_gamma   90.00
#
_symmetry.space_group_name_H-M   'P 1'
#
loop_
_entity.id
_entity.type
_entity.pdbx_description
1 polymer ?
#
loop_
_entity_poly.entity_id
_entity_poly.type
_entity_poly.pdbx_seq_one_letter_code
_entity_poly.pdbx_strand_id
1 'polypeptide(L)'
;MNKLGPVLHDEGGTGVPILLLHGLMGSARTWQDQVQWLRHHGRVYTFDAAGHGRPAPPELTTEALVADLADATARIAEPMIVIGHSMGGLHGWVFAATYPSRVRGLVVEDMAADFTGRTAAHWAAMVEAWPQPFADEAALVAHFGPVAGRYFRDSFQRGPDGYRLHGEVATFRDISEEWGVRSFWGEWGRLTVPTLLIEGEHTITPPGQMRRMAELHPAAEHVLVPDAGHLVHDDQPERYRAEVESFLARVLRGVPGTAAEI
;
A
#
# COMPACT_ATOMS: atom_id res chain seq x y z
N MET A 1 0.92 6.94 -29.89
CA MET A 1 0.90 5.84 -28.91
C MET A 1 1.70 6.32 -27.72
N ASN A 2 1.05 6.80 -26.65
CA ASN A 2 1.71 7.10 -25.39
C ASN A 2 2.26 5.78 -24.84
N LYS A 3 3.58 5.69 -24.73
CA LYS A 3 4.21 4.59 -23.96
C LYS A 3 3.89 4.89 -22.49
N LEU A 4 2.87 4.22 -21.95
CA LEU A 4 2.70 4.14 -20.51
C LEU A 4 4.00 3.55 -19.95
N GLY A 5 4.55 4.18 -18.91
CA GLY A 5 5.74 3.68 -18.22
C GLY A 5 5.51 2.27 -17.65
N PRO A 6 6.55 1.61 -17.15
CA PRO A 6 6.39 0.31 -16.51
C PRO A 6 5.43 0.41 -15.33
N VAL A 7 4.56 -0.57 -15.19
CA VAL A 7 3.58 -0.71 -14.10
C VAL A 7 4.24 -1.23 -12.82
N LEU A 8 5.24 -2.08 -12.99
CA LEU A 8 6.08 -2.64 -11.94
C LEU A 8 7.50 -2.09 -12.14
N HIS A 9 8.01 -1.43 -11.12
CA HIS A 9 9.33 -0.81 -11.11
C HIS A 9 10.28 -1.67 -10.29
N ASP A 10 11.41 -2.03 -10.88
CA ASP A 10 12.50 -2.70 -10.18
C ASP A 10 13.40 -1.65 -9.54
N GLU A 11 13.29 -1.54 -8.23
CA GLU A 11 14.00 -0.55 -7.44
C GLU A 11 15.40 -1.02 -7.01
N GLY A 12 15.79 -2.24 -7.39
CA GLY A 12 17.09 -2.81 -7.07
C GLY A 12 17.11 -3.57 -5.73
N GLY A 13 18.32 -3.82 -5.23
CA GLY A 13 18.55 -4.77 -4.14
C GLY A 13 18.76 -6.20 -4.67
N THR A 14 19.01 -7.15 -3.77
CA THR A 14 19.25 -8.57 -4.11
C THR A 14 18.59 -9.48 -3.09
N GLY A 15 18.27 -10.71 -3.47
CA GLY A 15 17.63 -11.71 -2.59
C GLY A 15 16.12 -11.78 -2.77
N VAL A 16 15.39 -12.07 -1.69
CA VAL A 16 13.94 -12.28 -1.71
C VAL A 16 13.21 -11.04 -2.26
N PRO A 17 12.25 -11.22 -3.20
CA PRO A 17 11.47 -10.10 -3.71
C PRO A 17 10.60 -9.46 -2.62
N ILE A 18 10.64 -8.13 -2.54
CA ILE A 18 9.79 -7.31 -1.67
C ILE A 18 8.96 -6.40 -2.57
N LEU A 19 7.64 -6.53 -2.51
CA LEU A 19 6.68 -5.80 -3.34
C LEU A 19 5.96 -4.76 -2.50
N LEU A 20 5.99 -3.50 -2.93
CA LEU A 20 5.36 -2.36 -2.26
C LEU A 20 4.10 -1.91 -3.00
N LEU A 21 2.97 -1.85 -2.30
CA LEU A 21 1.65 -1.50 -2.81
C LEU A 21 1.15 -0.22 -2.13
N HIS A 22 0.98 0.84 -2.90
CA HIS A 22 0.54 2.15 -2.39
C HIS A 22 -0.95 2.20 -2.02
N GLY A 23 -1.34 3.19 -1.22
CA GLY A 23 -2.71 3.49 -0.87
C GLY A 23 -3.50 4.16 -1.98
N LEU A 24 -4.81 4.35 -1.78
CA LEU A 24 -5.67 5.11 -2.68
C LEU A 24 -5.10 6.52 -2.88
N MET A 25 -5.15 7.02 -4.11
CA MET A 25 -4.55 8.30 -4.55
C MET A 25 -3.01 8.34 -4.48
N GLY A 26 -2.34 7.23 -4.11
CA GLY A 26 -0.89 7.12 -4.09
C GLY A 26 -0.29 6.77 -5.45
N SER A 27 1.00 6.50 -5.44
CA SER A 27 1.77 5.96 -6.57
C SER A 27 2.95 5.14 -6.06
N ALA A 28 3.65 4.45 -6.94
CA ALA A 28 4.92 3.77 -6.62
C ALA A 28 5.92 4.69 -5.91
N ARG A 29 5.91 5.99 -6.23
CA ARG A 29 6.83 6.98 -5.66
C ARG A 29 6.61 7.26 -4.19
N THR A 30 5.40 7.01 -3.64
CA THR A 30 5.14 7.21 -2.20
C THR A 30 5.98 6.31 -1.30
N TRP A 31 6.61 5.30 -1.86
CA TRP A 31 7.49 4.36 -1.17
C TRP A 31 8.99 4.71 -1.25
N GLN A 32 9.37 5.84 -1.89
CA GLN A 32 10.78 6.13 -2.18
C GLN A 32 11.69 6.13 -0.96
N ASP A 33 11.22 6.58 0.20
CA ASP A 33 12.02 6.61 1.43
C ASP A 33 12.17 5.20 2.03
N GLN A 34 11.14 4.36 1.91
CA GLN A 34 11.16 2.96 2.35
C GLN A 34 12.02 2.09 1.44
N VAL A 35 12.01 2.34 0.14
CA VAL A 35 12.86 1.65 -0.85
C VAL A 35 14.33 1.70 -0.47
N GLN A 36 14.82 2.84 0.04
CA GLN A 36 16.24 3.05 0.33
C GLN A 36 16.79 2.02 1.33
N TRP A 37 16.06 1.73 2.40
CA TRP A 37 16.52 0.77 3.41
C TRP A 37 16.04 -0.67 3.11
N LEU A 38 14.88 -0.85 2.47
CA LEU A 38 14.38 -2.19 2.11
C LEU A 38 15.31 -2.93 1.13
N ARG A 39 16.06 -2.20 0.28
CA ARG A 39 17.06 -2.80 -0.62
C ARG A 39 18.16 -3.58 0.10
N HIS A 40 18.38 -3.32 1.38
CA HIS A 40 19.33 -4.08 2.19
C HIS A 40 18.76 -5.44 2.65
N HIS A 41 17.46 -5.64 2.53
CA HIS A 41 16.74 -6.84 2.96
C HIS A 41 16.27 -7.73 1.81
N GLY A 42 16.18 -7.19 0.58
CA GLY A 42 15.68 -7.94 -0.58
C GLY A 42 15.76 -7.14 -1.88
N ARG A 43 15.27 -7.75 -2.96
CA ARG A 43 15.07 -7.05 -4.22
C ARG A 43 13.70 -6.36 -4.19
N VAL A 44 13.71 -5.04 -4.24
CA VAL A 44 12.51 -4.23 -4.04
C VAL A 44 11.82 -3.92 -5.36
N TYR A 45 10.52 -4.07 -5.37
CA TYR A 45 9.63 -3.67 -6.45
C TYR A 45 8.56 -2.74 -5.94
N THR A 46 8.24 -1.69 -6.70
CA THR A 46 7.08 -0.84 -6.46
C THR A 46 6.09 -0.99 -7.60
N PHE A 47 4.80 -0.81 -7.32
CA PHE A 47 3.73 -1.05 -8.27
C PHE A 47 2.78 0.15 -8.33
N ASP A 48 2.46 0.61 -9.55
CA ASP A 48 1.41 1.57 -9.78
C ASP A 48 0.09 0.84 -10.08
N ALA A 49 -0.88 0.95 -9.18
CA ALA A 49 -2.18 0.31 -9.34
C ALA A 49 -2.96 0.91 -10.53
N ALA A 50 -3.79 0.10 -11.17
CA ALA A 50 -4.67 0.58 -12.22
C ALA A 50 -5.59 1.71 -11.73
N GLY A 51 -5.84 2.70 -12.57
CA GLY A 51 -6.54 3.93 -12.19
C GLY A 51 -5.67 5.00 -11.54
N HIS A 52 -4.41 4.69 -11.19
CA HIS A 52 -3.43 5.61 -10.60
C HIS A 52 -2.37 5.96 -11.64
N GLY A 53 -2.64 6.98 -12.45
CA GLY A 53 -1.76 7.42 -13.55
C GLY A 53 -1.69 6.49 -14.75
N ARG A 54 -2.45 5.43 -14.74
CA ARG A 54 -2.61 4.46 -15.83
C ARG A 54 -4.08 4.09 -16.00
N PRO A 55 -4.49 3.56 -17.17
CA PRO A 55 -5.88 3.19 -17.40
C PRO A 55 -6.42 2.24 -16.34
N ALA A 56 -7.65 2.51 -15.92
CA ALA A 56 -8.42 1.62 -15.07
C ALA A 56 -9.03 0.47 -15.90
N PRO A 57 -9.19 -0.74 -15.34
CA PRO A 57 -9.99 -1.78 -15.98
C PRO A 57 -11.47 -1.36 -16.04
N PRO A 58 -12.28 -2.00 -16.91
CA PRO A 58 -13.70 -1.69 -17.00
C PRO A 58 -14.47 -1.90 -15.70
N GLU A 59 -14.03 -2.85 -14.89
CA GLU A 59 -14.56 -3.16 -13.55
C GLU A 59 -13.52 -2.79 -12.51
N LEU A 60 -13.91 -1.93 -11.56
CA LEU A 60 -13.03 -1.44 -10.49
C LEU A 60 -13.23 -2.24 -9.19
N THR A 61 -13.39 -3.57 -9.32
CA THR A 61 -13.47 -4.47 -8.16
C THR A 61 -12.08 -4.78 -7.62
N THR A 62 -12.01 -5.09 -6.34
CA THR A 62 -10.76 -5.54 -5.70
C THR A 62 -10.17 -6.76 -6.43
N GLU A 63 -11.00 -7.70 -6.88
CA GLU A 63 -10.56 -8.87 -7.65
C GLU A 63 -9.93 -8.49 -9.00
N ALA A 64 -10.51 -7.54 -9.73
CA ALA A 64 -9.96 -7.07 -11.00
C ALA A 64 -8.60 -6.36 -10.81
N LEU A 65 -8.48 -5.53 -9.76
CA LEU A 65 -7.23 -4.85 -9.42
C LEU A 65 -6.15 -5.82 -8.92
N VAL A 66 -6.54 -6.87 -8.19
CA VAL A 66 -5.62 -7.93 -7.76
C VAL A 66 -5.21 -8.83 -8.93
N ALA A 67 -6.09 -9.07 -9.92
CA ALA A 67 -5.72 -9.78 -11.14
C ALA A 67 -4.67 -8.99 -11.96
N ASP A 68 -4.83 -7.67 -12.08
CA ASP A 68 -3.85 -6.79 -12.72
C ASP A 68 -2.49 -6.83 -11.98
N LEU A 69 -2.49 -6.84 -10.64
CA LEU A 69 -1.29 -7.03 -9.84
C LEU A 69 -0.63 -8.40 -10.09
N ALA A 70 -1.45 -9.46 -10.20
CA ALA A 70 -0.96 -10.81 -10.48
C ALA A 70 -0.27 -10.90 -11.85
N ASP A 71 -0.84 -10.27 -12.86
CA ASP A 71 -0.28 -10.21 -14.21
C ASP A 71 1.03 -9.39 -14.23
N ALA A 72 1.04 -8.22 -13.59
CA ALA A 72 2.23 -7.37 -13.51
C ALA A 72 3.41 -8.07 -12.83
N THR A 73 3.14 -8.88 -11.81
CA THR A 73 4.16 -9.60 -11.04
C THR A 73 4.44 -11.02 -11.55
N ALA A 74 3.83 -11.46 -12.68
CA ALA A 74 3.92 -12.84 -13.18
C ALA A 74 5.36 -13.32 -13.46
N ARG A 75 6.29 -12.40 -13.73
CA ARG A 75 7.71 -12.71 -14.00
C ARG A 75 8.55 -12.89 -12.74
N ILE A 76 8.03 -12.56 -11.56
CA ILE A 76 8.69 -12.78 -10.29
C ILE A 76 8.41 -14.24 -9.90
N ALA A 77 9.41 -15.09 -10.05
CA ALA A 77 9.26 -16.54 -9.85
C ALA A 77 9.25 -16.94 -8.35
N GLU A 78 9.92 -16.17 -7.51
CA GLU A 78 10.05 -16.46 -6.09
C GLU A 78 8.87 -15.90 -5.29
N PRO A 79 8.45 -16.57 -4.18
CA PRO A 79 7.45 -16.01 -3.28
C PRO A 79 7.90 -14.69 -2.68
N MET A 80 7.06 -13.66 -2.83
CA MET A 80 7.34 -12.28 -2.42
C MET A 80 6.98 -12.01 -0.96
N ILE A 81 7.67 -11.05 -0.36
CA ILE A 81 7.13 -10.33 0.80
C ILE A 81 6.35 -9.14 0.26
N VAL A 82 5.07 -9.04 0.61
CA VAL A 82 4.19 -7.95 0.17
C VAL A 82 4.03 -6.96 1.32
N ILE A 83 4.24 -5.68 1.05
CA ILE A 83 4.03 -4.58 2.01
C ILE A 83 3.04 -3.62 1.37
N GLY A 84 1.88 -3.45 1.98
CA GLY A 84 0.82 -2.61 1.44
C GLY A 84 0.28 -1.61 2.44
N HIS A 85 0.13 -0.37 2.01
CA HIS A 85 -0.52 0.70 2.76
C HIS A 85 -1.98 0.84 2.32
N SER A 86 -2.93 0.91 3.26
CA SER A 86 -4.33 1.22 2.98
C SER A 86 -4.90 0.30 1.88
N MET A 87 -5.39 0.83 0.75
CA MET A 87 -5.81 0.08 -0.43
C MET A 87 -4.79 -1.01 -0.83
N GLY A 88 -3.49 -0.67 -0.82
CA GLY A 88 -2.43 -1.64 -1.11
C GLY A 88 -2.35 -2.77 -0.09
N GLY A 89 -2.69 -2.51 1.17
CA GLY A 89 -2.85 -3.53 2.21
C GLY A 89 -3.99 -4.48 1.87
N LEU A 90 -5.18 -3.97 1.51
CA LEU A 90 -6.32 -4.76 1.05
C LEU A 90 -5.95 -5.63 -0.16
N HIS A 91 -5.36 -5.02 -1.19
CA HIS A 91 -4.93 -5.76 -2.38
C HIS A 91 -3.89 -6.83 -2.01
N GLY A 92 -2.98 -6.53 -1.08
CA GLY A 92 -1.96 -7.46 -0.60
C GLY A 92 -2.55 -8.70 0.04
N TRP A 93 -3.52 -8.59 0.95
CA TRP A 93 -4.10 -9.79 1.55
C TRP A 93 -5.05 -10.55 0.62
N VAL A 94 -5.81 -9.86 -0.25
CA VAL A 94 -6.64 -10.53 -1.25
C VAL A 94 -5.74 -11.29 -2.25
N PHE A 95 -4.61 -10.70 -2.65
CA PHE A 95 -3.59 -11.37 -3.46
C PHE A 95 -3.01 -12.60 -2.75
N ALA A 96 -2.63 -12.49 -1.48
CA ALA A 96 -2.10 -13.59 -0.69
C ALA A 96 -3.13 -14.73 -0.48
N ALA A 97 -4.40 -14.37 -0.28
CA ALA A 97 -5.49 -15.34 -0.16
C ALA A 97 -5.79 -16.07 -1.47
N THR A 98 -5.60 -15.40 -2.61
CA THR A 98 -5.87 -15.94 -3.95
C THR A 98 -4.67 -16.72 -4.49
N TYR A 99 -3.45 -16.26 -4.22
CA TYR A 99 -2.20 -16.83 -4.73
C TYR A 99 -1.21 -17.15 -3.58
N PRO A 100 -1.56 -18.02 -2.62
CA PRO A 100 -0.77 -18.21 -1.40
C PRO A 100 0.66 -18.69 -1.66
N SER A 101 0.90 -19.44 -2.73
CA SER A 101 2.26 -19.87 -3.11
C SER A 101 3.17 -18.75 -3.61
N ARG A 102 2.61 -17.57 -3.90
CA ARG A 102 3.35 -16.40 -4.39
C ARG A 102 3.74 -15.41 -3.28
N VAL A 103 3.23 -15.62 -2.06
CA VAL A 103 3.46 -14.71 -0.93
C VAL A 103 4.14 -15.48 0.21
N ARG A 104 5.27 -14.98 0.66
CA ARG A 104 6.04 -15.51 1.79
C ARG A 104 5.68 -14.85 3.11
N GLY A 105 5.30 -13.59 3.07
CA GLY A 105 4.91 -12.78 4.22
C GLY A 105 4.19 -11.53 3.76
N LEU A 106 3.39 -10.95 4.64
CA LEU A 106 2.54 -9.81 4.36
C LEU A 106 2.67 -8.76 5.45
N VAL A 107 2.84 -7.50 5.06
CA VAL A 107 2.69 -6.33 5.96
C VAL A 107 1.50 -5.52 5.48
N VAL A 108 0.54 -5.27 6.36
CA VAL A 108 -0.63 -4.42 6.11
C VAL A 108 -0.52 -3.20 7.00
N GLU A 109 -0.39 -2.05 6.39
CA GLU A 109 -0.37 -0.77 7.08
C GLU A 109 -1.74 -0.10 6.98
N ASP A 110 -2.34 0.12 8.13
CA ASP A 110 -3.53 0.92 8.41
C ASP A 110 -4.72 0.64 7.48
N MET A 111 -5.11 -0.65 7.37
CA MET A 111 -6.28 -1.09 6.61
C MET A 111 -7.03 -2.21 7.32
N ALA A 112 -8.33 -2.06 7.44
CA ALA A 112 -9.22 -3.02 8.10
C ALA A 112 -10.05 -3.84 7.09
N ALA A 113 -10.57 -4.99 7.54
CA ALA A 113 -11.32 -5.91 6.69
C ALA A 113 -12.76 -5.45 6.39
N ASP A 114 -13.27 -4.46 7.11
CA ASP A 114 -14.68 -4.04 6.99
C ASP A 114 -14.86 -2.53 7.18
N PHE A 115 -15.17 -1.84 6.10
CA PHE A 115 -15.56 -0.44 6.07
C PHE A 115 -17.02 -0.25 5.71
N THR A 116 -17.85 -1.29 5.79
CA THR A 116 -19.27 -1.25 5.44
C THR A 116 -19.98 -0.08 6.12
N GLY A 117 -20.72 0.69 5.32
CA GLY A 117 -21.42 1.91 5.76
C GLY A 117 -20.58 3.19 5.67
N ARG A 118 -19.29 3.11 5.36
CA ARG A 118 -18.43 4.27 5.10
C ARG A 118 -18.33 4.51 3.60
N THR A 119 -19.05 5.50 3.10
CA THR A 119 -19.07 5.81 1.66
C THR A 119 -17.93 6.75 1.26
N ALA A 120 -17.55 6.69 -0.01
CA ALA A 120 -16.59 7.60 -0.60
C ALA A 120 -17.05 9.07 -0.64
N ALA A 121 -18.34 9.34 -0.48
CA ALA A 121 -18.92 10.69 -0.63
C ALA A 121 -18.24 11.74 0.26
N HIS A 122 -17.84 11.38 1.48
CA HIS A 122 -17.23 12.33 2.42
C HIS A 122 -15.85 12.79 1.97
N TRP A 123 -14.96 11.86 1.58
CA TRP A 123 -13.62 12.21 1.17
C TRP A 123 -13.57 12.72 -0.28
N ALA A 124 -14.41 12.21 -1.19
CA ALA A 124 -14.42 12.61 -2.60
C ALA A 124 -14.74 14.10 -2.76
N ALA A 125 -15.75 14.61 -2.07
CA ALA A 125 -16.08 16.05 -2.10
C ALA A 125 -14.92 16.93 -1.58
N MET A 126 -14.19 16.45 -0.57
CA MET A 126 -13.01 17.14 -0.06
C MET A 126 -11.90 17.20 -1.13
N VAL A 127 -11.62 16.08 -1.80
CA VAL A 127 -10.57 16.00 -2.84
C VAL A 127 -10.95 16.82 -4.08
N GLU A 128 -12.22 16.82 -4.47
CA GLU A 128 -12.73 17.66 -5.57
C GLU A 128 -12.57 19.16 -5.26
N ALA A 129 -12.61 19.55 -4.00
CA ALA A 129 -12.40 20.94 -3.55
C ALA A 129 -10.93 21.36 -3.47
N TRP A 130 -9.97 20.47 -3.67
CA TRP A 130 -8.54 20.85 -3.65
C TRP A 130 -8.20 21.83 -4.77
N PRO A 131 -7.38 22.86 -4.50
CA PRO A 131 -7.03 23.91 -5.45
C PRO A 131 -6.04 23.43 -6.52
N GLN A 132 -6.46 22.50 -7.38
CA GLN A 132 -5.63 21.97 -8.47
C GLN A 132 -5.70 22.83 -9.73
N PRO A 133 -4.57 23.05 -10.44
CA PRO A 133 -3.22 22.59 -10.16
C PRO A 133 -2.57 23.36 -9.01
N PHE A 134 -1.70 22.70 -8.23
CA PHE A 134 -0.80 23.38 -7.32
C PHE A 134 0.40 23.94 -8.10
N ALA A 135 0.83 25.15 -7.78
CA ALA A 135 1.90 25.82 -8.53
C ALA A 135 3.25 25.07 -8.46
N ASP A 136 3.57 24.56 -7.28
CA ASP A 136 4.81 23.86 -6.98
C ASP A 136 4.66 22.92 -5.78
N GLU A 137 5.72 22.20 -5.43
CA GLU A 137 5.76 21.28 -4.29
C GLU A 137 5.58 22.00 -2.94
N ALA A 138 6.05 23.24 -2.82
CA ALA A 138 5.89 24.02 -1.60
C ALA A 138 4.40 24.34 -1.36
N ALA A 139 3.64 24.61 -2.41
CA ALA A 139 2.20 24.83 -2.32
C ALA A 139 1.45 23.54 -1.90
N LEU A 140 1.89 22.35 -2.35
CA LEU A 140 1.37 21.06 -1.89
C LEU A 140 1.61 20.87 -0.39
N VAL A 141 2.87 21.03 0.04
CA VAL A 141 3.22 20.88 1.46
C VAL A 141 2.51 21.90 2.33
N ALA A 142 2.37 23.14 1.87
CA ALA A 142 1.64 24.18 2.60
C ALA A 142 0.15 23.84 2.77
N HIS A 143 -0.47 23.20 1.77
CA HIS A 143 -1.87 22.81 1.79
C HIS A 143 -2.15 21.60 2.68
N PHE A 144 -1.34 20.53 2.56
CA PHE A 144 -1.57 19.26 3.22
C PHE A 144 -0.80 19.10 4.55
N GLY A 145 0.13 20.00 4.85
CA GLY A 145 1.03 19.89 5.99
C GLY A 145 2.27 19.04 5.72
N PRO A 146 3.20 18.96 6.68
CA PRO A 146 4.53 18.39 6.43
C PRO A 146 4.55 16.87 6.16
N VAL A 147 3.62 16.11 6.71
CA VAL A 147 3.55 14.65 6.53
C VAL A 147 2.75 14.32 5.28
N ALA A 148 1.44 14.62 5.26
CA ALA A 148 0.60 14.36 4.12
C ALA A 148 1.07 15.10 2.84
N GLY A 149 1.71 16.27 3.00
CA GLY A 149 2.29 17.00 1.88
C GLY A 149 3.42 16.27 1.18
N ARG A 150 4.24 15.48 1.91
CA ARG A 150 5.25 14.60 1.28
C ARG A 150 4.59 13.47 0.49
N TYR A 151 3.63 12.78 1.10
CA TYR A 151 2.87 11.73 0.43
C TYR A 151 2.20 12.24 -0.85
N PHE A 152 1.49 13.38 -0.78
CA PHE A 152 0.82 13.95 -1.94
C PHE A 152 1.78 14.56 -2.96
N ARG A 153 2.95 15.10 -2.57
CA ARG A 153 4.01 15.47 -3.52
C ARG A 153 4.36 14.30 -4.44
N ASP A 154 4.46 13.09 -3.87
CA ASP A 154 4.83 11.90 -4.61
C ASP A 154 3.65 11.26 -5.36
N SER A 155 2.42 11.60 -4.97
CA SER A 155 1.17 11.19 -5.63
C SER A 155 0.72 12.13 -6.73
N PHE A 156 1.28 13.34 -6.81
CA PHE A 156 0.93 14.33 -7.82
C PHE A 156 1.92 14.29 -8.99
N GLN A 157 1.41 14.55 -10.20
CA GLN A 157 2.22 14.69 -11.40
C GLN A 157 2.41 16.15 -11.77
N ARG A 158 3.63 16.50 -12.16
CA ARG A 158 3.92 17.79 -12.74
C ARG A 158 3.42 17.86 -14.18
N GLY A 159 2.46 18.75 -14.45
CA GLY A 159 2.00 19.13 -15.78
C GLY A 159 2.53 20.49 -16.20
N PRO A 160 2.11 20.99 -17.37
CA PRO A 160 2.49 22.33 -17.88
C PRO A 160 2.08 23.47 -16.93
N ASP A 161 0.96 23.32 -16.25
CA ASP A 161 0.32 24.35 -15.42
C ASP A 161 0.58 24.17 -13.91
N GLY A 162 1.39 23.14 -13.51
CA GLY A 162 1.64 22.82 -12.12
C GLY A 162 1.35 21.33 -11.79
N TYR A 163 1.13 21.04 -10.52
CA TYR A 163 0.94 19.68 -10.01
C TYR A 163 -0.53 19.30 -9.93
N ARG A 164 -0.88 18.14 -10.47
CA ARG A 164 -2.23 17.54 -10.42
C ARG A 164 -2.17 16.15 -9.86
N LEU A 165 -3.25 15.72 -9.22
CA LEU A 165 -3.39 14.36 -8.71
C LEU A 165 -3.20 13.33 -9.85
N HIS A 166 -2.48 12.25 -9.56
CA HIS A 166 -2.12 11.20 -10.52
C HIS A 166 -3.26 10.20 -10.71
N GLY A 167 -4.37 10.65 -11.29
CA GLY A 167 -5.58 9.88 -11.56
C GLY A 167 -6.84 10.73 -11.37
N GLU A 168 -7.97 10.14 -11.69
CA GLU A 168 -9.28 10.80 -11.65
C GLU A 168 -9.99 10.52 -10.32
N VAL A 169 -10.51 11.55 -9.66
CA VAL A 169 -11.26 11.43 -8.40
C VAL A 169 -12.44 10.48 -8.54
N ALA A 170 -13.12 10.50 -9.70
CA ALA A 170 -14.21 9.57 -9.99
C ALA A 170 -13.75 8.10 -9.94
N THR A 171 -12.59 7.78 -10.51
CA THR A 171 -12.00 6.43 -10.46
C THR A 171 -11.67 6.01 -9.02
N PHE A 172 -11.09 6.90 -8.24
CA PHE A 172 -10.76 6.61 -6.83
C PHE A 172 -12.02 6.39 -5.99
N ARG A 173 -13.07 7.20 -6.25
CA ARG A 173 -14.36 7.01 -5.63
C ARG A 173 -14.94 5.63 -5.96
N ASP A 174 -14.97 5.27 -7.22
CA ASP A 174 -15.55 4.01 -7.68
C ASP A 174 -14.79 2.79 -7.14
N ILE A 175 -13.45 2.85 -7.01
CA ILE A 175 -12.64 1.83 -6.32
C ILE A 175 -13.06 1.69 -4.86
N SER A 176 -13.23 2.80 -4.14
CA SER A 176 -13.52 2.78 -2.71
C SER A 176 -14.99 2.54 -2.35
N GLU A 177 -15.93 2.71 -3.28
CA GLU A 177 -17.34 2.40 -3.05
C GLU A 177 -17.57 0.93 -2.70
N GLU A 178 -16.79 0.02 -3.28
CA GLU A 178 -16.86 -1.41 -2.94
C GLU A 178 -16.61 -1.65 -1.44
N TRP A 179 -15.69 -0.92 -0.82
CA TRP A 179 -15.33 -1.07 0.59
C TRP A 179 -16.46 -0.64 1.53
N GLY A 180 -17.30 0.30 1.08
CA GLY A 180 -18.47 0.77 1.82
C GLY A 180 -19.67 -0.18 1.80
N VAL A 181 -19.70 -1.13 0.86
CA VAL A 181 -20.84 -2.06 0.67
C VAL A 181 -20.47 -3.53 0.87
N ARG A 182 -19.19 -3.84 1.00
CA ARG A 182 -18.67 -5.20 1.13
C ARG A 182 -17.62 -5.29 2.22
N SER A 183 -17.63 -6.37 3.01
CA SER A 183 -16.54 -6.73 3.90
C SER A 183 -15.60 -7.76 3.27
N PHE A 184 -14.34 -7.78 3.70
CA PHE A 184 -13.28 -8.67 3.23
C PHE A 184 -12.83 -9.69 4.28
N TRP A 185 -13.68 -9.94 5.29
CA TRP A 185 -13.41 -10.97 6.31
C TRP A 185 -13.24 -12.38 5.72
N GLY A 186 -13.95 -12.67 4.62
CA GLY A 186 -13.83 -13.96 3.93
C GLY A 186 -12.44 -14.17 3.32
N GLU A 187 -11.88 -13.14 2.67
CA GLU A 187 -10.53 -13.15 2.11
C GLU A 187 -9.49 -13.21 3.22
N TRP A 188 -9.66 -12.39 4.27
CA TRP A 188 -8.81 -12.42 5.44
C TRP A 188 -8.73 -13.81 6.09
N GLY A 189 -9.86 -14.47 6.27
CA GLY A 189 -9.95 -15.81 6.88
C GLY A 189 -9.29 -16.93 6.07
N ARG A 190 -8.94 -16.70 4.81
CA ARG A 190 -8.19 -17.64 3.97
C ARG A 190 -6.67 -17.47 4.02
N LEU A 191 -6.19 -16.43 4.71
CA LEU A 191 -4.75 -16.20 4.83
C LEU A 191 -4.06 -17.28 5.65
N THR A 192 -2.88 -17.68 5.19
CA THR A 192 -2.03 -18.67 5.87
C THR A 192 -0.59 -18.20 6.05
N VAL A 193 -0.24 -17.06 5.46
CA VAL A 193 1.12 -16.52 5.48
C VAL A 193 1.38 -15.68 6.74
N PRO A 194 2.62 -15.65 7.27
CA PRO A 194 2.99 -14.73 8.33
C PRO A 194 2.58 -13.30 7.96
N THR A 195 1.91 -12.61 8.88
CA THR A 195 1.36 -11.27 8.61
C THR A 195 1.67 -10.31 9.76
N LEU A 196 2.10 -9.11 9.42
CA LEU A 196 2.24 -7.98 10.34
C LEU A 196 1.18 -6.92 10.01
N LEU A 197 0.37 -6.57 11.01
CA LEU A 197 -0.58 -5.46 10.94
C LEU A 197 0.01 -4.27 11.70
N ILE A 198 0.18 -3.14 11.01
CA ILE A 198 0.66 -1.89 11.61
C ILE A 198 -0.49 -0.88 11.58
N GLU A 199 -0.95 -0.46 12.76
CA GLU A 199 -2.06 0.48 12.93
C GLU A 199 -1.56 1.77 13.57
N GLY A 200 -1.94 2.93 13.02
CA GLY A 200 -1.68 4.21 13.65
C GLY A 200 -2.64 4.47 14.82
N GLU A 201 -2.19 5.14 15.88
CA GLU A 201 -3.07 5.52 17.00
C GLU A 201 -4.26 6.38 16.55
N HIS A 202 -4.00 7.26 15.56
CA HIS A 202 -5.00 8.15 14.96
C HIS A 202 -5.50 7.62 13.60
N THR A 203 -5.70 6.31 13.54
CA THR A 203 -6.15 5.57 12.35
C THR A 203 -7.49 6.04 11.81
N ILE A 204 -7.70 5.83 10.50
CA ILE A 204 -9.02 5.94 9.87
C ILE A 204 -9.78 4.62 9.88
N THR A 205 -9.17 3.51 10.32
CA THR A 205 -9.81 2.19 10.35
C THR A 205 -10.92 2.15 11.41
N PRO A 206 -11.95 1.29 11.26
CA PRO A 206 -12.93 1.09 12.31
C PRO A 206 -12.27 0.57 13.59
N PRO A 207 -12.60 1.16 14.77
CA PRO A 207 -11.90 0.88 16.01
C PRO A 207 -11.82 -0.60 16.36
N GLY A 208 -10.61 -1.08 16.67
CA GLY A 208 -10.33 -2.44 17.12
C GLY A 208 -10.40 -3.52 16.03
N GLN A 209 -10.71 -3.17 14.79
CA GLN A 209 -10.79 -4.17 13.74
C GLN A 209 -9.43 -4.78 13.39
N MET A 210 -8.36 -4.01 13.29
CA MET A 210 -7.03 -4.55 12.98
C MET A 210 -6.53 -5.49 14.09
N ARG A 211 -6.81 -5.19 15.35
CA ARG A 211 -6.57 -6.13 16.46
C ARG A 211 -7.35 -7.43 16.28
N ARG A 212 -8.65 -7.33 15.96
CA ARG A 212 -9.49 -8.52 15.68
C ARG A 212 -8.97 -9.33 14.49
N MET A 213 -8.47 -8.67 13.45
CA MET A 213 -7.84 -9.37 12.32
C MET A 213 -6.66 -10.23 12.77
N ALA A 214 -5.79 -9.71 13.67
CA ALA A 214 -4.71 -10.49 14.24
C ALA A 214 -5.19 -11.65 15.12
N GLU A 215 -6.20 -11.42 15.97
CA GLU A 215 -6.78 -12.46 16.82
C GLU A 215 -7.36 -13.65 16.03
N LEU A 216 -7.87 -13.38 14.83
CA LEU A 216 -8.47 -14.40 13.95
C LEU A 216 -7.47 -15.11 13.02
N HIS A 217 -6.24 -14.62 12.93
CA HIS A 217 -5.21 -15.21 12.07
C HIS A 217 -3.99 -15.64 12.90
N PRO A 218 -3.79 -16.95 13.14
CA PRO A 218 -2.76 -17.43 14.08
C PRO A 218 -1.31 -17.03 13.77
N ALA A 219 -1.03 -16.66 12.52
CA ALA A 219 0.29 -16.19 12.08
C ALA A 219 0.34 -14.65 11.91
N ALA A 220 -0.64 -13.91 12.43
CA ALA A 220 -0.65 -12.45 12.38
C ALA A 220 -0.21 -11.84 13.72
N GLU A 221 0.54 -10.75 13.62
CA GLU A 221 0.91 -9.86 14.72
C GLU A 221 0.27 -8.49 14.48
N HIS A 222 -0.12 -7.80 15.55
CA HIS A 222 -0.66 -6.44 15.50
C HIS A 222 0.18 -5.49 16.33
N VAL A 223 0.56 -4.38 15.73
CA VAL A 223 1.30 -3.30 16.37
C VAL A 223 0.53 -2.00 16.23
N LEU A 224 0.24 -1.36 17.34
CA LEU A 224 -0.28 0.01 17.41
C LEU A 224 0.91 0.96 17.53
N VAL A 225 1.01 1.93 16.62
CA VAL A 225 2.08 2.92 16.60
C VAL A 225 1.57 4.23 17.19
N PRO A 226 2.09 4.66 18.38
CA PRO A 226 1.68 5.93 18.99
C PRO A 226 2.01 7.13 18.11
N ASP A 227 1.21 8.19 18.23
CA ASP A 227 1.37 9.47 17.53
C ASP A 227 1.39 9.34 15.98
N ALA A 228 0.96 8.21 15.42
CA ALA A 228 0.82 8.01 13.98
C ALA A 228 -0.64 8.10 13.53
N GLY A 229 -0.86 8.73 12.38
CA GLY A 229 -2.13 8.69 11.65
C GLY A 229 -2.15 7.58 10.61
N HIS A 230 -2.90 7.81 9.53
CA HIS A 230 -3.07 6.85 8.43
C HIS A 230 -1.78 6.57 7.63
N LEU A 231 -0.83 7.51 7.62
CA LEU A 231 0.46 7.40 6.93
C LEU A 231 1.55 7.02 7.94
N VAL A 232 1.50 5.81 8.51
CA VAL A 232 2.38 5.40 9.62
C VAL A 232 3.85 5.47 9.22
N HIS A 233 4.17 5.05 7.99
CA HIS A 233 5.54 5.08 7.45
C HIS A 233 6.11 6.50 7.26
N ASP A 234 5.25 7.53 7.18
CA ASP A 234 5.63 8.93 7.08
C ASP A 234 5.57 9.65 8.44
N ASP A 235 4.59 9.31 9.29
CA ASP A 235 4.40 9.91 10.61
C ASP A 235 5.48 9.44 11.61
N GLN A 236 5.76 8.13 11.62
CA GLN A 236 6.68 7.48 12.56
C GLN A 236 7.68 6.57 11.81
N PRO A 237 8.53 7.12 10.91
CA PRO A 237 9.35 6.32 9.99
C PRO A 237 10.32 5.38 10.68
N GLU A 238 10.92 5.79 11.80
CA GLU A 238 11.87 4.95 12.55
C GLU A 238 11.17 3.77 13.23
N ARG A 239 9.99 4.02 13.82
CA ARG A 239 9.20 2.98 14.45
C ARG A 239 8.64 2.00 13.42
N TYR A 240 8.08 2.52 12.31
CA TYR A 240 7.63 1.71 11.19
C TYR A 240 8.73 0.79 10.68
N ARG A 241 9.92 1.36 10.41
CA ARG A 241 11.08 0.61 9.95
C ARG A 241 11.46 -0.50 10.93
N ALA A 242 11.56 -0.20 12.22
CA ALA A 242 11.94 -1.19 13.24
C ALA A 242 10.98 -2.39 13.27
N GLU A 243 9.66 -2.15 13.18
CA GLU A 243 8.66 -3.22 13.16
C GLU A 243 8.76 -4.06 11.89
N VAL A 244 8.91 -3.43 10.73
CA VAL A 244 9.07 -4.14 9.46
C VAL A 244 10.37 -4.92 9.42
N GLU A 245 11.51 -4.36 9.84
CA GLU A 245 12.80 -5.07 9.90
C GLU A 245 12.73 -6.27 10.85
N SER A 246 12.08 -6.14 12.00
CA SER A 246 11.85 -7.26 12.93
C SER A 246 11.02 -8.37 12.27
N PHE A 247 9.97 -8.02 11.56
CA PHE A 247 9.16 -8.98 10.80
C PHE A 247 9.97 -9.66 9.69
N LEU A 248 10.69 -8.88 8.86
CA LEU A 248 11.55 -9.40 7.79
C LEU A 248 12.58 -10.40 8.33
N ALA A 249 13.23 -10.08 9.45
CA ALA A 249 14.21 -10.97 10.08
C ALA A 249 13.61 -12.33 10.49
N ARG A 250 12.31 -12.37 10.85
CA ARG A 250 11.61 -13.63 11.17
C ARG A 250 11.26 -14.43 9.91
N VAL A 251 10.71 -13.75 8.90
CA VAL A 251 10.23 -14.37 7.66
C VAL A 251 11.38 -14.86 6.78
N LEU A 252 12.54 -14.18 6.84
CA LEU A 252 13.73 -14.52 6.05
C LEU A 252 14.61 -15.60 6.71
N ARG A 253 14.42 -15.91 7.98
CA ARG A 253 15.18 -16.99 8.65
C ARG A 253 14.95 -18.32 7.92
N GLY A 254 16.03 -18.97 7.48
CA GLY A 254 15.99 -20.24 6.77
C GLY A 254 15.95 -20.13 5.24
N VAL A 255 16.08 -18.93 4.67
CA VAL A 255 16.26 -18.76 3.23
C VAL A 255 17.75 -18.91 2.89
N PRO A 256 18.16 -19.85 2.00
CA PRO A 256 19.54 -19.96 1.56
C PRO A 256 20.03 -18.65 0.93
N GLY A 257 21.18 -18.15 1.36
CA GLY A 257 21.80 -16.93 0.81
C GLY A 257 21.50 -15.63 1.55
N THR A 258 20.68 -15.63 2.60
CA THR A 258 20.46 -14.47 3.50
C THR A 258 21.32 -14.55 4.77
N ALA A 259 22.56 -15.03 4.69
CA ALA A 259 23.50 -14.86 5.80
C ALA A 259 23.79 -13.35 5.89
N ALA A 260 23.32 -12.74 6.99
CA ALA A 260 23.72 -11.39 7.34
C ALA A 260 25.24 -11.38 7.50
N GLU A 261 25.92 -10.64 6.65
CA GLU A 261 27.26 -10.14 7.01
C GLU A 261 27.03 -9.16 8.17
N ILE A 262 27.40 -9.62 9.37
CA ILE A 262 27.44 -8.82 10.60
C ILE A 262 28.68 -7.91 10.56
#